data_dca0f3132b0eb40a568c9a0fef398e3e
#
_entry.id   dca0f3132b0eb40a568c9a0fef398e3e
#
_cell.length_a   1.000
_cell.length_b   1.000
_cell.length_c   1.000
_cell.angle_alpha   90.00
_cell.angle_beta   90.00
_cell.angle_gamma   90.00
#
_symmetry.space_group_name_H-M   'P 1'
#
loop_
_entity.id
_entity.type
_entity.pdbx_description
1 polymer ?
#
loop_
_entity_poly.entity_id
_entity_poly.type
_entity_poly.pdbx_seq_one_letter_code
_entity_poly.pdbx_strand_id
1 'polypeptide(L)'
;GRMLLGALLVCAPVAVYLAANGALAACVEVYFIQNLFDYSGAPMSLSGHVYNALAYLRTQSAINPAVVIFVALGMAFLLLWAAKRHAKGMVWQALALPMGAGLLLLTCYWGEMAHPYYALVFAGLCAPGLIPLAWLAGWAEKRGLLARALPLAGALAIVPVCMGLCRAVPLMRVKKADMAQTVFAEMMNREEAPTLLDITSLDQGFYLAAGIVPNCRYFADNNLQTQEKRDAIASYLAEGRTQFVVTRYADPGEAYKLIAEADGVFDLNDMRHYKLYKRKEP
;
A
#
# COMPACT_ATOMS: atom_id res chain seq x y z
N GLY A 1 -9.98 28.31 10.20
CA GLY A 1 -10.66 27.90 11.44
C GLY A 1 -11.38 26.57 11.38
N ARG A 2 -12.37 26.38 10.49
CA ARG A 2 -13.23 25.19 10.46
C ARG A 2 -12.49 23.90 10.08
N MET A 3 -11.55 23.96 9.15
CA MET A 3 -10.71 22.79 8.76
C MET A 3 -9.80 22.36 9.91
N LEU A 4 -9.20 23.30 10.61
CA LEU A 4 -8.35 22.99 11.79
C LEU A 4 -9.18 22.37 12.91
N LEU A 5 -10.37 22.88 13.16
CA LEU A 5 -11.29 22.30 14.15
C LEU A 5 -11.69 20.86 13.77
N GLY A 6 -12.00 20.61 12.49
CA GLY A 6 -12.27 19.27 12.00
C GLY A 6 -11.10 18.31 12.19
N ALA A 7 -9.88 18.74 11.87
CA ALA A 7 -8.67 17.96 12.10
C ALA A 7 -8.47 17.66 13.59
N LEU A 8 -8.63 18.64 14.46
CA LEU A 8 -8.51 18.45 15.92
C LEU A 8 -9.57 17.48 16.46
N LEU A 9 -10.82 17.54 15.99
CA LEU A 9 -11.88 16.63 16.41
C LEU A 9 -11.57 15.18 16.05
N VAL A 10 -10.85 14.92 14.97
CA VAL A 10 -10.45 13.56 14.58
C VAL A 10 -9.17 13.13 15.29
N CYS A 11 -8.16 14.00 15.37
CA CYS A 11 -6.86 13.63 15.91
C CYS A 11 -6.84 13.58 17.46
N ALA A 12 -7.64 14.40 18.15
CA ALA A 12 -7.63 14.45 19.61
C ALA A 12 -8.03 13.12 20.26
N PRO A 13 -9.12 12.42 19.87
CA PRO A 13 -9.45 11.12 20.42
C PRO A 13 -8.35 10.08 20.23
N VAL A 14 -7.69 10.08 19.05
CA VAL A 14 -6.58 9.18 18.76
C VAL A 14 -5.37 9.50 19.65
N ALA A 15 -5.03 10.77 19.81
CA ALA A 15 -3.92 11.20 20.67
C ALA A 15 -4.19 10.84 22.14
N VAL A 16 -5.43 11.01 22.64
CA VAL A 16 -5.84 10.62 23.99
C VAL A 16 -5.73 9.10 24.17
N TYR A 17 -6.20 8.32 23.22
CA TYR A 17 -6.07 6.86 23.24
C TYR A 17 -4.60 6.42 23.30
N LEU A 18 -3.74 6.98 22.45
CA LEU A 18 -2.31 6.67 22.43
C LEU A 18 -1.62 7.07 23.75
N ALA A 19 -1.96 8.24 24.30
CA ALA A 19 -1.42 8.70 25.57
C ALA A 19 -1.84 7.78 26.73
N ALA A 20 -3.10 7.40 26.78
CA ALA A 20 -3.64 6.50 27.82
C ALA A 20 -2.98 5.11 27.78
N ASN A 21 -2.51 4.66 26.62
CA ASN A 21 -1.81 3.38 26.44
C ASN A 21 -0.26 3.53 26.44
N GLY A 22 0.29 4.70 26.78
CA GLY A 22 1.75 4.93 26.80
C GLY A 22 2.40 4.90 25.41
N ALA A 23 1.61 4.92 24.33
CA ALA A 23 2.09 4.74 22.95
C ALA A 23 2.31 6.06 22.18
N LEU A 24 2.01 7.22 22.81
CA LEU A 24 2.09 8.51 22.11
C LEU A 24 3.53 8.84 21.66
N ALA A 25 4.52 8.63 22.53
CA ALA A 25 5.92 8.88 22.19
C ALA A 25 6.39 7.97 21.06
N ALA A 26 6.04 6.67 21.11
CA ALA A 26 6.36 5.73 20.03
C ALA A 26 5.66 6.10 18.71
N CYS A 27 4.43 6.61 18.76
CA CYS A 27 3.73 7.11 17.59
C CYS A 27 4.47 8.30 16.95
N VAL A 28 4.89 9.29 17.75
CA VAL A 28 5.65 10.44 17.25
C VAL A 28 6.98 9.97 16.65
N GLU A 29 7.71 9.11 17.35
CA GLU A 29 8.99 8.57 16.90
C GLU A 29 8.84 7.83 15.56
N VAL A 30 7.94 6.86 15.49
CA VAL A 30 7.82 5.99 14.30
C VAL A 30 7.15 6.69 13.13
N TYR A 31 6.00 7.37 13.36
CA TYR A 31 5.23 7.93 12.25
C TYR A 31 5.73 9.29 11.76
N PHE A 32 6.39 10.06 12.61
CA PHE A 32 6.87 11.38 12.20
C PHE A 32 8.39 11.39 12.03
N ILE A 33 9.16 11.05 13.06
CA ILE A 33 10.61 11.19 13.02
C ILE A 33 11.22 10.18 12.05
N GLN A 34 10.97 8.89 12.24
CA GLN A 34 11.56 7.85 11.40
C GLN A 34 11.06 7.90 9.95
N ASN A 35 9.78 8.23 9.70
CA ASN A 35 9.29 8.37 8.34
C ASN A 35 9.88 9.60 7.61
N LEU A 36 10.14 10.68 8.32
CA LEU A 36 10.69 11.90 7.71
C LEU A 36 12.20 11.82 7.48
N PHE A 37 12.93 11.16 8.38
CA PHE A 37 14.39 11.22 8.39
C PHE A 37 15.07 9.91 8.02
N ASP A 38 14.47 8.76 8.38
CA ASP A 38 15.09 7.45 8.15
C ASP A 38 14.49 6.74 6.93
N TYR A 39 13.16 6.83 6.74
CA TYR A 39 12.46 6.13 5.68
C TYR A 39 12.53 6.83 4.32
N SER A 40 12.79 8.13 4.29
CA SER A 40 12.83 8.90 3.03
C SER A 40 14.00 8.53 2.11
N GLY A 41 14.92 7.66 2.56
CA GLY A 41 16.08 7.23 1.80
C GLY A 41 17.25 8.23 1.83
N ALA A 42 18.28 7.96 1.03
CA ALA A 42 19.44 8.83 0.92
C ALA A 42 19.08 10.20 0.35
N PRO A 43 19.78 11.29 0.77
CA PRO A 43 19.57 12.62 0.20
C PRO A 43 19.76 12.60 -1.32
N MET A 44 18.74 13.03 -2.04
CA MET A 44 18.71 13.05 -3.50
C MET A 44 18.73 14.48 -4.04
N SER A 45 19.28 14.67 -5.23
CA SER A 45 19.17 15.97 -5.92
C SER A 45 17.75 16.23 -6.39
N LEU A 46 17.37 17.49 -6.59
CA LEU A 46 16.05 17.85 -7.12
C LEU A 46 15.76 17.12 -8.45
N SER A 47 16.76 16.99 -9.33
CA SER A 47 16.62 16.23 -10.58
C SER A 47 16.36 14.76 -10.33
N GLY A 48 16.93 14.17 -9.28
CA GLY A 48 16.66 12.80 -8.87
C GLY A 48 15.21 12.60 -8.43
N HIS A 49 14.68 13.51 -7.60
CA HIS A 49 13.27 13.48 -7.18
C HIS A 49 12.31 13.59 -8.37
N VAL A 50 12.59 14.51 -9.32
CA VAL A 50 11.78 14.65 -10.55
C VAL A 50 11.87 13.39 -11.41
N TYR A 51 13.06 12.82 -11.56
CA TYR A 51 13.24 11.56 -12.31
C TYR A 51 12.44 10.42 -11.67
N ASN A 52 12.49 10.26 -10.35
CA ASN A 52 11.70 9.27 -9.63
C ASN A 52 10.20 9.47 -9.85
N ALA A 53 9.70 10.69 -9.69
CA ALA A 53 8.29 10.99 -9.90
C ALA A 53 7.82 10.62 -11.32
N LEU A 54 8.63 10.91 -12.35
CA LEU A 54 8.33 10.55 -13.74
C LEU A 54 8.44 9.04 -14.00
N ALA A 55 9.42 8.36 -13.41
CA ALA A 55 9.55 6.91 -13.49
C ALA A 55 8.33 6.20 -12.86
N TYR A 56 7.85 6.74 -11.74
CA TYR A 56 6.62 6.23 -11.09
C TYR A 56 5.37 6.51 -11.89
N LEU A 57 5.23 7.69 -12.48
CA LEU A 57 4.11 7.98 -13.38
C LEU A 57 4.08 6.96 -14.53
N ARG A 58 5.23 6.64 -15.10
CA ARG A 58 5.34 5.59 -16.14
C ARG A 58 4.90 4.23 -15.60
N THR A 59 5.37 3.83 -14.43
CA THR A 59 4.99 2.57 -13.78
C THR A 59 3.48 2.53 -13.47
N GLN A 60 2.92 3.62 -12.94
CA GLN A 60 1.49 3.71 -12.66
C GLN A 60 0.65 3.70 -13.93
N SER A 61 1.15 4.26 -15.02
CA SER A 61 0.48 4.19 -16.33
C SER A 61 0.36 2.76 -16.84
N ALA A 62 1.31 1.89 -16.50
CA ALA A 62 1.27 0.47 -16.84
C ALA A 62 0.39 -0.35 -15.88
N ILE A 63 0.41 -0.01 -14.59
CA ILE A 63 -0.32 -0.77 -13.55
C ILE A 63 -1.78 -0.33 -13.44
N ASN A 64 -2.03 0.98 -13.49
CA ASN A 64 -3.34 1.60 -13.30
C ASN A 64 -3.68 2.58 -14.45
N PRO A 65 -3.75 2.12 -15.72
CA PRO A 65 -3.95 3.00 -16.86
C PRO A 65 -5.26 3.79 -16.76
N ALA A 66 -6.30 3.22 -16.18
CA ALA A 66 -7.59 3.90 -16.00
C ALA A 66 -7.45 5.18 -15.17
N VAL A 67 -6.73 5.14 -14.05
CA VAL A 67 -6.50 6.33 -13.19
C VAL A 67 -5.83 7.43 -13.99
N VAL A 68 -4.76 7.11 -14.72
CA VAL A 68 -4.00 8.09 -15.51
C VAL A 68 -4.87 8.68 -16.63
N ILE A 69 -5.64 7.85 -17.33
CA ILE A 69 -6.56 8.30 -18.39
C ILE A 69 -7.63 9.25 -17.83
N PHE A 70 -8.29 8.88 -16.72
CA PHE A 70 -9.33 9.71 -16.13
C PHE A 70 -8.81 11.04 -15.61
N VAL A 71 -7.65 11.05 -14.98
CA VAL A 71 -6.98 12.28 -14.54
C VAL A 71 -6.66 13.17 -15.75
N ALA A 72 -6.05 12.61 -16.80
CA ALA A 72 -5.69 13.34 -18.02
C ALA A 72 -6.94 13.91 -18.74
N LEU A 73 -8.00 13.11 -18.89
CA LEU A 73 -9.26 13.53 -19.49
C LEU A 73 -9.92 14.67 -18.69
N GLY A 74 -9.93 14.57 -17.36
CA GLY A 74 -10.48 15.60 -16.48
C GLY A 74 -9.71 16.91 -16.60
N MET A 75 -8.39 16.86 -16.56
CA MET A 75 -7.54 18.04 -16.75
C MET A 75 -7.74 18.69 -18.12
N ALA A 76 -7.71 17.90 -19.20
CA ALA A 76 -7.92 18.39 -20.55
C ALA A 76 -9.31 19.03 -20.71
N PHE A 77 -10.35 18.39 -20.19
CA PHE A 77 -11.71 18.92 -20.22
C PHE A 77 -11.83 20.27 -19.51
N LEU A 78 -11.29 20.37 -18.29
CA LEU A 78 -11.35 21.61 -17.51
C LEU A 78 -10.59 22.76 -18.16
N LEU A 79 -9.41 22.47 -18.74
CA LEU A 79 -8.63 23.45 -19.47
C LEU A 79 -9.37 23.95 -20.73
N LEU A 80 -9.93 23.03 -21.52
CA LEU A 80 -10.73 23.38 -22.71
C LEU A 80 -12.00 24.17 -22.35
N TRP A 81 -12.66 23.79 -21.28
CA TRP A 81 -13.85 24.47 -20.80
C TRP A 81 -13.54 25.89 -20.31
N ALA A 82 -12.45 26.07 -19.56
CA ALA A 82 -11.99 27.36 -19.09
C ALA A 82 -11.55 28.28 -20.28
N ALA A 83 -10.85 27.73 -21.26
CA ALA A 83 -10.43 28.44 -22.46
C ALA A 83 -11.65 28.96 -23.27
N LYS A 84 -12.69 28.13 -23.44
CA LYS A 84 -13.92 28.52 -24.15
C LYS A 84 -14.71 29.64 -23.47
N ARG A 85 -14.66 29.74 -22.15
CA ARG A 85 -15.40 30.72 -21.39
C ARG A 85 -14.72 32.09 -21.24
N HIS A 86 -13.47 32.21 -21.68
CA HIS A 86 -12.67 33.43 -21.65
C HIS A 86 -12.62 34.18 -20.30
N ALA A 87 -12.98 33.51 -19.20
CA ALA A 87 -13.02 34.11 -17.88
C ALA A 87 -11.63 33.97 -17.22
N LYS A 88 -10.91 35.10 -17.07
CA LYS A 88 -9.52 35.12 -16.52
C LYS A 88 -9.39 34.35 -15.21
N GLY A 89 -10.33 34.46 -14.28
CA GLY A 89 -10.29 33.70 -13.01
C GLY A 89 -10.46 32.21 -13.17
N MET A 90 -11.21 31.74 -14.17
CA MET A 90 -11.45 30.35 -14.48
C MET A 90 -10.23 29.64 -15.07
N VAL A 91 -9.38 30.36 -15.82
CA VAL A 91 -8.13 29.79 -16.33
C VAL A 91 -7.19 29.42 -15.18
N TRP A 92 -7.05 30.28 -14.19
CA TRP A 92 -6.24 29.99 -13.00
C TRP A 92 -6.80 28.82 -12.19
N GLN A 93 -8.12 28.71 -12.03
CA GLN A 93 -8.74 27.56 -11.38
C GLN A 93 -8.51 26.26 -12.15
N ALA A 94 -8.58 26.30 -13.48
CA ALA A 94 -8.32 25.15 -14.32
C ALA A 94 -6.83 24.72 -14.29
N LEU A 95 -5.91 25.67 -14.16
CA LEU A 95 -4.47 25.36 -13.99
C LEU A 95 -4.13 24.84 -12.59
N ALA A 96 -4.91 25.23 -11.58
CA ALA A 96 -4.66 24.76 -10.21
C ALA A 96 -4.74 23.22 -10.08
N LEU A 97 -5.59 22.56 -10.86
CA LEU A 97 -5.72 21.10 -10.82
C LEU A 97 -4.48 20.39 -11.36
N PRO A 98 -3.97 20.67 -12.58
CA PRO A 98 -2.75 20.04 -13.07
C PRO A 98 -1.51 20.43 -12.25
N MET A 99 -1.43 21.66 -11.74
CA MET A 99 -0.35 22.08 -10.85
C MET A 99 -0.40 21.30 -9.52
N GLY A 100 -1.60 21.19 -8.93
CA GLY A 100 -1.82 20.39 -7.73
C GLY A 100 -1.52 18.90 -7.94
N ALA A 101 -1.92 18.35 -9.08
CA ALA A 101 -1.61 16.95 -9.43
C ALA A 101 -0.11 16.73 -9.61
N GLY A 102 0.61 17.67 -10.26
CA GLY A 102 2.05 17.62 -10.41
C GLY A 102 2.79 17.74 -9.06
N LEU A 103 2.35 18.64 -8.21
CA LEU A 103 2.90 18.79 -6.86
C LEU A 103 2.62 17.54 -6.02
N LEU A 104 1.42 16.98 -6.10
CA LEU A 104 1.05 15.75 -5.42
C LEU A 104 1.90 14.58 -5.91
N LEU A 105 2.17 14.47 -7.22
CA LEU A 105 3.06 13.47 -7.79
C LEU A 105 4.47 13.59 -7.22
N LEU A 106 5.03 14.81 -7.21
CA LEU A 106 6.35 15.06 -6.66
C LEU A 106 6.43 14.71 -5.17
N THR A 107 5.42 15.11 -4.38
CA THR A 107 5.44 14.86 -2.93
C THR A 107 5.21 13.39 -2.58
N CYS A 108 4.34 12.68 -3.29
CA CYS A 108 4.11 11.26 -3.06
C CYS A 108 5.33 10.39 -3.41
N TYR A 109 6.12 10.81 -4.39
CA TYR A 109 7.26 10.05 -4.87
C TYR A 109 8.59 10.80 -4.66
N TRP A 110 8.64 11.62 -3.62
CA TRP A 110 9.83 12.37 -3.26
C TRP A 110 10.97 11.48 -2.78
N GLY A 111 10.65 10.43 -2.02
CA GLY A 111 11.62 9.47 -1.51
C GLY A 111 12.01 8.38 -2.52
N GLU A 112 12.97 7.56 -2.12
CA GLU A 112 13.40 6.40 -2.92
C GLU A 112 12.36 5.29 -2.95
N MET A 113 11.56 5.18 -1.88
CA MET A 113 10.54 4.15 -1.73
C MET A 113 9.23 4.58 -2.37
N ALA A 114 8.84 3.88 -3.41
CA ALA A 114 7.58 4.17 -4.08
C ALA A 114 6.71 2.93 -4.18
N HIS A 115 5.73 2.91 -3.34
CA HIS A 115 4.78 1.82 -3.31
C HIS A 115 3.62 2.05 -4.30
N PRO A 116 3.11 1.00 -4.96
CA PRO A 116 1.98 1.12 -5.89
C PRO A 116 0.73 1.77 -5.26
N TYR A 117 0.50 1.58 -3.95
CA TYR A 117 -0.66 2.14 -3.26
C TYR A 117 -0.59 3.66 -3.05
N TYR A 118 0.56 4.30 -3.22
CA TYR A 118 0.64 5.77 -3.20
C TYR A 118 -0.18 6.40 -4.33
N ALA A 119 -0.41 5.67 -5.41
CA ALA A 119 -1.31 6.13 -6.47
C ALA A 119 -2.77 6.31 -6.03
N LEU A 120 -3.18 5.75 -4.88
CA LEU A 120 -4.56 5.87 -4.39
C LEU A 120 -4.97 7.33 -4.13
N VAL A 121 -4.02 8.19 -3.76
CA VAL A 121 -4.29 9.63 -3.55
C VAL A 121 -4.75 10.33 -4.83
N PHE A 122 -4.39 9.81 -6.01
CA PHE A 122 -4.83 10.35 -7.30
C PHE A 122 -6.25 9.93 -7.67
N ALA A 123 -6.86 8.98 -6.97
CA ALA A 123 -8.23 8.53 -7.25
C ALA A 123 -9.25 9.70 -7.15
N GLY A 124 -9.03 10.63 -6.22
CA GLY A 124 -9.83 11.84 -6.10
C GLY A 124 -9.77 12.74 -7.35
N LEU A 125 -8.65 12.74 -8.06
CA LEU A 125 -8.45 13.52 -9.29
C LEU A 125 -9.10 12.85 -10.53
N CYS A 126 -9.59 11.61 -10.40
CA CYS A 126 -10.35 10.95 -11.47
C CYS A 126 -11.77 11.52 -11.62
N ALA A 127 -12.32 12.10 -10.55
CA ALA A 127 -13.71 12.61 -10.56
C ALA A 127 -13.98 13.63 -11.69
N PRO A 128 -13.12 14.64 -11.95
CA PRO A 128 -13.26 15.52 -13.11
C PRO A 128 -13.25 14.77 -14.45
N GLY A 129 -12.57 13.63 -14.56
CA GLY A 129 -12.54 12.79 -15.76
C GLY A 129 -13.87 12.12 -16.10
N LEU A 130 -14.77 12.02 -15.12
CA LEU A 130 -16.13 11.53 -15.34
C LEU A 130 -17.03 12.58 -16.02
N ILE A 131 -16.71 13.87 -15.92
CA ILE A 131 -17.52 14.97 -16.48
C ILE A 131 -17.67 14.85 -18.01
N PRO A 132 -16.60 14.63 -18.82
CA PRO A 132 -16.75 14.43 -20.25
C PRO A 132 -17.57 13.18 -20.59
N LEU A 133 -17.51 12.12 -19.79
CA LEU A 133 -18.34 10.94 -19.97
C LEU A 133 -19.81 11.22 -19.69
N ALA A 134 -20.11 11.93 -18.60
CA ALA A 134 -21.48 12.36 -18.27
C ALA A 134 -22.03 13.28 -19.36
N TRP A 135 -21.23 14.20 -19.91
CA TRP A 135 -21.60 15.06 -21.02
C TRP A 135 -21.88 14.25 -22.30
N LEU A 136 -21.05 13.26 -22.62
CA LEU A 136 -21.24 12.36 -23.76
C LEU A 136 -22.51 11.52 -23.59
N ALA A 137 -22.79 11.02 -22.39
CA ALA A 137 -24.01 10.29 -22.07
C ALA A 137 -25.25 11.17 -22.26
N GLY A 138 -25.26 12.41 -21.76
CA GLY A 138 -26.33 13.37 -21.95
C GLY A 138 -26.52 13.79 -23.42
N TRP A 139 -25.46 13.81 -24.23
CA TRP A 139 -25.55 14.03 -25.66
C TRP A 139 -26.17 12.81 -26.37
N ALA A 140 -25.84 11.61 -26.01
CA ALA A 140 -26.41 10.37 -26.54
C ALA A 140 -27.86 10.23 -26.14
N GLU A 141 -28.27 10.67 -24.93
CA GLU A 141 -29.64 10.68 -24.45
C GLU A 141 -30.58 11.50 -25.34
N LYS A 142 -30.14 12.62 -25.86
CA LYS A 142 -30.92 13.46 -26.79
C LYS A 142 -31.14 12.79 -28.15
N ARG A 143 -30.52 11.70 -28.47
CA ARG A 143 -30.56 11.02 -29.77
C ARG A 143 -31.35 9.70 -29.80
N GLY A 144 -32.03 9.30 -28.70
CA GLY A 144 -32.98 8.20 -28.74
C GLY A 144 -32.66 6.96 -27.87
N LEU A 145 -33.21 5.83 -28.22
CA LEU A 145 -33.28 4.59 -27.42
C LEU A 145 -31.98 4.03 -26.85
N LEU A 146 -30.85 4.35 -27.44
CA LEU A 146 -29.52 3.93 -26.91
C LEU A 146 -29.18 4.62 -25.57
N ALA A 147 -29.82 5.72 -25.26
CA ALA A 147 -29.51 6.54 -24.09
C ALA A 147 -29.89 5.92 -22.76
N ARG A 148 -30.92 5.06 -22.72
CA ARG A 148 -31.33 4.38 -21.48
C ARG A 148 -30.54 3.09 -21.26
N ALA A 149 -30.17 2.40 -22.35
CA ALA A 149 -29.41 1.17 -22.27
C ALA A 149 -27.94 1.38 -21.97
N LEU A 150 -27.36 2.52 -22.41
CA LEU A 150 -25.91 2.79 -22.25
C LEU A 150 -25.47 2.94 -20.79
N PRO A 151 -26.15 3.72 -19.91
CA PRO A 151 -25.80 3.79 -18.49
C PRO A 151 -25.96 2.44 -17.78
N LEU A 152 -27.01 1.68 -18.10
CA LEU A 152 -27.24 0.36 -17.53
C LEU A 152 -26.17 -0.63 -18.00
N ALA A 153 -25.87 -0.67 -19.30
CA ALA A 153 -24.81 -1.50 -19.84
C ALA A 153 -23.43 -1.13 -19.25
N GLY A 154 -23.15 0.19 -19.09
CA GLY A 154 -21.94 0.67 -18.43
C GLY A 154 -21.85 0.24 -16.97
N ALA A 155 -22.95 0.37 -16.22
CA ALA A 155 -23.01 -0.07 -14.83
C ALA A 155 -22.84 -1.60 -14.69
N LEU A 156 -23.42 -2.38 -15.59
CA LEU A 156 -23.26 -3.83 -15.63
C LEU A 156 -21.85 -4.26 -16.08
N ALA A 157 -21.22 -3.51 -16.97
CA ALA A 157 -19.88 -3.79 -17.46
C ALA A 157 -18.77 -3.38 -16.49
N ILE A 158 -19.00 -2.37 -15.63
CA ILE A 158 -17.95 -1.84 -14.74
C ILE A 158 -17.42 -2.90 -13.76
N VAL A 159 -18.29 -3.75 -13.24
CA VAL A 159 -17.89 -4.80 -12.28
C VAL A 159 -16.96 -5.83 -12.93
N PRO A 160 -17.31 -6.50 -14.04
CA PRO A 160 -16.41 -7.47 -14.67
C PRO A 160 -15.13 -6.80 -15.22
N VAL A 161 -15.20 -5.55 -15.69
CA VAL A 161 -14.00 -4.79 -16.11
C VAL A 161 -13.09 -4.52 -14.91
N CYS A 162 -13.61 -4.03 -13.80
CA CYS A 162 -12.84 -3.82 -12.58
C CYS A 162 -12.26 -5.14 -12.04
N MET A 163 -13.04 -6.22 -12.07
CA MET A 163 -12.54 -7.55 -11.68
C MET A 163 -11.43 -8.04 -12.60
N GLY A 164 -11.55 -7.84 -13.91
CA GLY A 164 -10.52 -8.22 -14.88
C GLY A 164 -9.23 -7.41 -14.77
N LEU A 165 -9.33 -6.16 -14.33
CA LEU A 165 -8.18 -5.27 -14.11
C LEU A 165 -7.57 -5.42 -12.71
N CYS A 166 -8.30 -6.01 -11.76
CA CYS A 166 -7.84 -6.16 -10.39
C CYS A 166 -6.89 -7.34 -10.25
N ARG A 167 -5.64 -7.06 -9.91
CA ARG A 167 -4.61 -8.09 -9.70
C ARG A 167 -4.90 -9.05 -8.54
N ALA A 168 -5.75 -8.66 -7.61
CA ALA A 168 -6.10 -9.49 -6.46
C ALA A 168 -7.14 -10.58 -6.80
N VAL A 169 -7.92 -10.41 -7.87
CA VAL A 169 -8.98 -11.38 -8.23
C VAL A 169 -8.47 -12.79 -8.51
N PRO A 170 -7.37 -12.99 -9.25
CA PRO A 170 -6.78 -14.32 -9.40
C PRO A 170 -6.30 -14.94 -8.09
N LEU A 171 -5.84 -14.11 -7.13
CA LEU A 171 -5.41 -14.58 -5.80
C LEU A 171 -6.58 -15.16 -4.99
N MET A 172 -7.82 -14.73 -5.25
CA MET A 172 -9.01 -15.30 -4.61
C MET A 172 -9.26 -16.78 -4.98
N ARG A 173 -8.58 -17.28 -6.02
CA ARG A 173 -8.65 -18.69 -6.45
C ARG A 173 -7.63 -19.58 -5.74
N VAL A 174 -6.66 -19.00 -5.05
CA VAL A 174 -5.66 -19.74 -4.26
C VAL A 174 -6.37 -20.41 -3.09
N LYS A 175 -6.23 -21.71 -2.98
CA LYS A 175 -6.84 -22.46 -1.88
C LYS A 175 -6.09 -22.16 -0.60
N LYS A 176 -6.83 -21.95 0.48
CA LYS A 176 -6.24 -21.66 1.80
C LYS A 176 -5.25 -22.75 2.24
N ALA A 177 -5.54 -24.01 1.94
CA ALA A 177 -4.67 -25.15 2.27
C ALA A 177 -3.31 -25.12 1.55
N ASP A 178 -3.24 -24.47 0.39
CA ASP A 178 -2.01 -24.41 -0.42
C ASP A 178 -1.15 -23.17 -0.06
N MET A 179 -1.61 -22.35 0.88
CA MET A 179 -0.85 -21.16 1.32
C MET A 179 0.22 -21.54 2.33
N ALA A 180 1.45 -21.07 2.12
CA ALA A 180 2.56 -21.29 3.06
C ALA A 180 2.21 -20.92 4.51
N GLN A 181 1.44 -19.84 4.68
CA GLN A 181 0.96 -19.38 5.98
C GLN A 181 0.11 -20.45 6.69
N THR A 182 -0.78 -21.11 5.96
CA THR A 182 -1.64 -22.15 6.53
C THR A 182 -0.85 -23.42 6.85
N VAL A 183 0.02 -23.84 5.92
CA VAL A 183 0.89 -25.02 6.12
C VAL A 183 1.76 -24.85 7.37
N PHE A 184 2.41 -23.68 7.52
CA PHE A 184 3.25 -23.42 8.68
C PHE A 184 2.43 -23.25 9.96
N ALA A 185 1.24 -22.63 9.89
CA ALA A 185 0.35 -22.49 11.03
C ALA A 185 -0.07 -23.85 11.60
N GLU A 186 -0.40 -24.83 10.75
CA GLU A 186 -0.73 -26.19 11.17
C GLU A 186 0.44 -26.90 11.90
N MET A 187 1.68 -26.60 11.50
CA MET A 187 2.86 -27.15 12.16
C MET A 187 3.13 -26.46 13.50
N MET A 188 3.06 -25.12 13.53
CA MET A 188 3.30 -24.34 14.74
C MET A 188 2.26 -24.63 15.82
N ASN A 189 0.98 -24.78 15.45
CA ASN A 189 -0.13 -25.00 16.37
C ASN A 189 -0.19 -26.43 16.95
N ARG A 190 0.79 -27.30 16.63
CA ARG A 190 0.98 -28.59 17.34
C ARG A 190 1.69 -28.39 18.67
N GLU A 191 2.32 -27.25 18.86
CA GLU A 191 3.01 -26.90 20.10
C GLU A 191 2.08 -26.13 21.03
N GLU A 192 2.31 -26.26 22.32
CA GLU A 192 1.60 -25.49 23.34
C GLU A 192 2.16 -24.05 23.37
N ALA A 193 1.29 -23.04 23.22
CA ALA A 193 1.64 -21.62 23.23
C ALA A 193 2.83 -21.25 22.32
N PRO A 194 2.76 -21.52 21.01
CA PRO A 194 3.88 -21.28 20.09
C PRO A 194 4.21 -19.79 19.99
N THR A 195 5.51 -19.50 19.87
CA THR A 195 6.02 -18.14 19.62
C THR A 195 6.69 -18.07 18.27
N LEU A 196 6.53 -16.94 17.57
CA LEU A 196 6.99 -16.74 16.20
C LEU A 196 7.76 -15.43 16.05
N LEU A 197 8.82 -15.46 15.23
CA LEU A 197 9.47 -14.28 14.66
C LEU A 197 9.41 -14.38 13.13
N ASP A 198 8.74 -13.41 12.48
CA ASP A 198 8.68 -13.32 11.02
C ASP A 198 9.72 -12.31 10.51
N ILE A 199 10.78 -12.81 9.88
CA ILE A 199 11.84 -12.01 9.26
C ILE A 199 11.84 -12.12 7.74
N THR A 200 10.66 -12.35 7.15
CA THR A 200 10.51 -12.48 5.70
C THR A 200 10.54 -11.15 4.96
N SER A 201 10.04 -10.10 5.54
CA SER A 201 9.92 -8.71 5.09
C SER A 201 8.82 -8.02 5.92
N LEU A 202 7.81 -7.44 5.29
CA LEU A 202 6.56 -7.04 5.97
C LEU A 202 5.86 -8.27 6.53
N ASP A 203 4.98 -8.08 7.52
CA ASP A 203 4.11 -9.17 7.99
C ASP A 203 3.39 -9.82 6.80
N GLN A 204 3.74 -11.08 6.56
CA GLN A 204 3.21 -11.87 5.46
C GLN A 204 1.99 -12.70 5.86
N GLY A 205 1.38 -12.38 7.02
CA GLY A 205 0.19 -13.04 7.53
C GLY A 205 0.44 -14.34 8.29
N PHE A 206 1.68 -14.69 8.61
CA PHE A 206 1.99 -15.90 9.39
C PHE A 206 1.46 -15.83 10.81
N TYR A 207 1.56 -14.67 11.46
CA TYR A 207 0.98 -14.46 12.80
C TYR A 207 -0.53 -14.65 12.80
N LEU A 208 -1.22 -14.04 11.82
CA LEU A 208 -2.66 -14.13 11.68
C LEU A 208 -3.11 -15.57 11.41
N ALA A 209 -2.41 -16.28 10.52
CA ALA A 209 -2.76 -17.65 10.15
C ALA A 209 -2.60 -18.62 11.33
N ALA A 210 -1.58 -18.43 12.15
CA ALA A 210 -1.31 -19.27 13.33
C ALA A 210 -2.06 -18.81 14.59
N GLY A 211 -2.67 -17.61 14.60
CA GLY A 211 -3.29 -17.03 15.79
C GLY A 211 -2.28 -16.64 16.88
N ILE A 212 -1.02 -16.40 16.50
CA ILE A 212 0.07 -16.06 17.43
C ILE A 212 0.12 -14.54 17.63
N VAL A 213 0.18 -14.11 18.87
CA VAL A 213 0.48 -12.72 19.21
C VAL A 213 2.00 -12.56 19.30
N PRO A 214 2.60 -11.56 18.62
CA PRO A 214 4.03 -11.33 18.68
C PRO A 214 4.51 -11.09 20.11
N ASN A 215 5.63 -11.73 20.48
CA ASN A 215 6.25 -11.60 21.81
C ASN A 215 7.55 -10.77 21.78
N CYS A 216 7.95 -10.26 20.63
CA CYS A 216 9.11 -9.40 20.42
C CYS A 216 8.68 -8.01 19.94
N ARG A 217 9.41 -6.97 20.36
CA ARG A 217 9.13 -5.58 19.92
C ARG A 217 9.25 -5.45 18.40
N TYR A 218 10.31 -6.00 17.83
CA TYR A 218 10.55 -6.06 16.39
C TYR A 218 10.15 -7.43 15.86
N PHE A 219 8.87 -7.65 15.70
CA PHE A 219 8.28 -8.96 15.39
C PHE A 219 8.25 -9.27 13.88
N ALA A 220 8.56 -8.27 13.03
CA ALA A 220 8.62 -8.43 11.59
C ALA A 220 9.75 -7.58 10.99
N ASP A 221 10.34 -8.04 9.91
CA ASP A 221 11.31 -7.26 9.14
C ASP A 221 10.58 -6.32 8.18
N ASN A 222 10.25 -5.12 8.64
CA ASN A 222 9.58 -4.10 7.85
C ASN A 222 10.57 -3.18 7.12
N ASN A 223 10.04 -2.22 6.36
CA ASN A 223 10.82 -1.30 5.53
C ASN A 223 11.81 -0.41 6.32
N LEU A 224 11.57 -0.21 7.61
CA LEU A 224 12.44 0.61 8.45
C LEU A 224 13.62 -0.23 8.95
N GLN A 225 14.80 -0.01 8.42
CA GLN A 225 16.02 -0.78 8.68
C GLN A 225 16.98 -0.04 9.62
N THR A 226 16.53 0.27 10.85
CA THR A 226 17.40 0.88 11.86
C THR A 226 18.43 -0.10 12.40
N GLN A 227 19.58 0.41 12.88
CA GLN A 227 20.59 -0.44 13.52
C GLN A 227 20.05 -1.11 14.79
N GLU A 228 19.28 -0.35 15.60
CA GLU A 228 18.61 -0.86 16.80
C GLU A 228 17.76 -2.10 16.51
N LYS A 229 16.97 -2.06 15.43
CA LYS A 229 16.12 -3.19 15.02
C LYS A 229 16.98 -4.41 14.62
N ARG A 230 18.03 -4.19 13.82
CA ARG A 230 18.93 -5.30 13.40
C ARG A 230 19.57 -5.97 14.59
N ASP A 231 20.09 -5.18 15.53
CA ASP A 231 20.75 -5.68 16.74
C ASP A 231 19.73 -6.42 17.64
N ALA A 232 18.52 -5.91 17.77
CA ALA A 232 17.45 -6.55 18.54
C ALA A 232 17.03 -7.90 17.92
N ILE A 233 16.85 -7.97 16.60
CA ILE A 233 16.50 -9.22 15.91
C ILE A 233 17.64 -10.23 16.05
N ALA A 234 18.90 -9.81 15.89
CA ALA A 234 20.05 -10.68 16.09
C ALA A 234 20.10 -11.23 17.53
N SER A 235 19.83 -10.38 18.53
CA SER A 235 19.73 -10.80 19.94
C SER A 235 18.58 -11.81 20.16
N TYR A 236 17.40 -11.55 19.58
CA TYR A 236 16.27 -12.49 19.71
C TYR A 236 16.58 -13.87 19.16
N LEU A 237 17.30 -13.94 18.03
CA LEU A 237 17.71 -15.20 17.42
C LEU A 237 18.79 -15.91 18.25
N ALA A 238 19.81 -15.17 18.69
CA ALA A 238 20.93 -15.73 19.49
C ALA A 238 20.46 -16.26 20.85
N GLU A 239 19.52 -15.56 21.49
CA GLU A 239 18.94 -15.95 22.78
C GLU A 239 17.86 -17.06 22.63
N GLY A 240 17.48 -17.40 21.40
CA GLY A 240 16.40 -18.36 21.17
C GLY A 240 15.05 -17.89 21.74
N ARG A 241 14.76 -16.60 21.66
CA ARG A 241 13.59 -15.96 22.29
C ARG A 241 12.27 -16.44 21.75
N THR A 242 12.25 -16.86 20.48
CA THR A 242 11.07 -17.42 19.81
C THR A 242 11.29 -18.88 19.48
N GLN A 243 10.21 -19.66 19.53
CA GLN A 243 10.24 -21.08 19.21
C GLN A 243 10.35 -21.33 17.70
N PHE A 244 9.65 -20.49 16.92
CA PHE A 244 9.65 -20.59 15.46
C PHE A 244 10.16 -19.29 14.82
N VAL A 245 10.82 -19.47 13.66
CA VAL A 245 11.27 -18.36 12.82
C VAL A 245 10.86 -18.66 11.38
N VAL A 246 10.20 -17.68 10.74
CA VAL A 246 9.91 -17.73 9.31
C VAL A 246 10.83 -16.78 8.57
N THR A 247 11.49 -17.27 7.53
CA THR A 247 12.39 -16.48 6.68
C THR A 247 12.16 -16.76 5.20
N ARG A 248 12.75 -15.92 4.34
CA ARG A 248 12.88 -16.16 2.90
C ARG A 248 14.31 -16.47 2.51
N TYR A 249 15.26 -15.74 3.05
CA TYR A 249 16.66 -15.76 2.62
C TYR A 249 17.63 -15.94 3.80
N ALA A 250 17.29 -15.40 4.96
CA ALA A 250 18.17 -15.40 6.11
C ALA A 250 18.23 -16.78 6.75
N ASP A 251 19.41 -17.16 7.23
CA ASP A 251 19.59 -18.27 8.15
C ASP A 251 19.45 -17.72 9.59
N PRO A 252 18.53 -18.24 10.41
CA PRO A 252 18.35 -17.78 11.79
C PRO A 252 19.49 -18.23 12.73
N GLY A 253 20.46 -19.00 12.26
CA GLY A 253 21.62 -19.44 13.02
C GLY A 253 21.50 -20.84 13.60
N GLU A 254 22.59 -21.28 14.24
CA GLU A 254 22.77 -22.66 14.70
C GLU A 254 21.76 -23.13 15.77
N ALA A 255 21.16 -22.19 16.48
CA ALA A 255 20.12 -22.49 17.49
C ALA A 255 18.82 -23.04 16.87
N TYR A 256 18.65 -22.92 15.56
CA TYR A 256 17.45 -23.32 14.86
C TYR A 256 17.72 -24.45 13.87
N LYS A 257 16.68 -25.22 13.58
CA LYS A 257 16.67 -26.25 12.53
C LYS A 257 15.55 -25.99 11.55
N LEU A 258 15.81 -26.14 10.27
CA LEU A 258 14.78 -26.11 9.22
C LEU A 258 13.84 -27.30 9.41
N ILE A 259 12.53 -27.03 9.44
CA ILE A 259 11.51 -28.09 9.61
C ILE A 259 10.52 -28.15 8.46
N ALA A 260 10.37 -27.05 7.70
CA ALA A 260 9.51 -27.02 6.52
C ALA A 260 9.94 -25.93 5.55
N GLU A 261 9.60 -26.15 4.28
CA GLU A 261 9.67 -25.17 3.21
C GLU A 261 8.34 -25.18 2.45
N ALA A 262 7.88 -24.01 2.02
CA ALA A 262 6.66 -23.89 1.24
C ALA A 262 6.71 -22.66 0.33
N ASP A 263 6.11 -22.80 -0.85
CA ASP A 263 5.92 -21.69 -1.75
C ASP A 263 4.60 -20.97 -1.43
N GLY A 264 4.60 -19.66 -1.53
CA GLY A 264 3.43 -18.83 -1.35
C GLY A 264 3.28 -17.82 -2.48
N VAL A 265 2.07 -17.64 -2.96
CA VAL A 265 1.76 -16.61 -3.96
C VAL A 265 1.66 -15.28 -3.24
N PHE A 266 2.54 -14.34 -3.55
CA PHE A 266 2.47 -12.98 -3.03
C PHE A 266 1.76 -12.04 -4.00
N ASP A 267 2.04 -12.17 -5.29
CA ASP A 267 1.35 -11.48 -6.38
C ASP A 267 1.26 -12.46 -7.57
N LEU A 268 0.49 -12.16 -8.59
CA LEU A 268 0.25 -13.01 -9.78
C LEU A 268 1.53 -13.56 -10.41
N ASN A 269 2.63 -12.81 -10.31
CA ASN A 269 3.93 -13.16 -10.89
C ASN A 269 5.03 -13.25 -9.81
N ASP A 270 4.69 -13.24 -8.53
CA ASP A 270 5.66 -13.31 -7.44
C ASP A 270 5.34 -14.51 -6.54
N MET A 271 5.95 -15.64 -6.90
CA MET A 271 6.02 -16.82 -6.04
C MET A 271 7.17 -16.64 -5.08
N ARG A 272 6.89 -16.73 -3.81
CA ARG A 272 7.88 -16.58 -2.74
C ARG A 272 8.10 -17.89 -2.04
N HIS A 273 9.36 -18.26 -1.89
CA HIS A 273 9.77 -19.41 -1.13
C HIS A 273 9.98 -19.03 0.31
N TYR A 274 9.32 -19.71 1.23
CA TYR A 274 9.40 -19.50 2.67
C TYR A 274 9.96 -20.72 3.37
N LYS A 275 10.71 -20.46 4.44
CA LYS A 275 11.34 -21.47 5.28
C LYS A 275 10.88 -21.31 6.71
N LEU A 276 10.42 -22.40 7.33
CA LEU A 276 10.06 -22.46 8.72
C LEU A 276 11.16 -23.18 9.50
N TYR A 277 11.68 -22.50 10.48
CA TYR A 277 12.67 -23.04 11.41
C TYR A 277 12.05 -23.21 12.79
N LYS A 278 12.47 -24.25 13.51
CA LYS A 278 12.13 -24.47 14.91
C LYS A 278 13.42 -24.43 15.73
N ARG A 279 13.36 -23.80 16.91
CA ARG A 279 14.44 -23.80 17.88
C ARG A 279 14.79 -25.24 18.25
N LYS A 280 16.07 -25.57 18.27
CA LYS A 280 16.56 -26.87 18.79
C LYS A 280 16.28 -26.96 20.29
N GLU A 281 15.85 -28.11 20.72
CA GLU A 281 15.76 -28.38 22.15
C GLU A 281 17.17 -28.37 22.74
N PRO A 282 17.35 -27.80 23.96
CA PRO A 282 18.66 -27.75 24.61
C PRO A 282 19.24 -29.13 24.91
#